data_b11e1738b311fd634123a4886d8c4777
#
_entry.id   b11e1738b311fd634123a4886d8c4777
#
_cell.length_a   1.000
_cell.length_b   1.000
_cell.length_c   1.000
_cell.angle_alpha   90.00
_cell.angle_beta   90.00
_cell.angle_gamma   90.00
#
_symmetry.space_group_name_H-M   'P 1'
#
loop_
_entity.id
_entity.type
_entity.pdbx_description
1 polymer ?
#
loop_
_entity_poly.entity_id
_entity_poly.type
_entity_poly.pdbx_seq_one_letter_code
_entity_poly.pdbx_strand_id
1 'polypeptide(L)'
;MVFLFEKTGDKSLMFGLNKLIPSESKFAFMDYRKIFILISIFLMIVSTSLLTFRGLNLGIDFTGGTLIEISTNNSNIAELRSILSSKFDDVSLQEFGNSKTIIIRLQNISNTESIETINKVKELISNEVNEFRRSEFVGPTISSELLFKGLQAISFALLAILIYIWLRFEWQFGFGAVVALAHDVIFTLGVLSLFKIDFSLSSIAAILTIAGYSINDSVVIFDRIRENLRKYKKLELPDLFNISINNTLSRTIMTSITTLLALSCLFIFGGEVIKPFAFAMIIGVIIGTYSSIFIAVPTLLIFKFRPQEEDNSLI
;
A
#
# COMPACT_ATOMS: atom_id res chain seq x y z
N MET A 1 17.34 20.65 -14.91
CA MET A 1 16.17 21.53 -15.04
C MET A 1 15.73 22.19 -13.71
N VAL A 2 16.51 22.07 -12.64
CA VAL A 2 16.22 22.70 -11.31
C VAL A 2 16.96 24.02 -11.08
N PHE A 3 17.95 24.35 -11.90
CA PHE A 3 18.83 25.53 -11.71
C PHE A 3 18.36 26.84 -12.38
N LEU A 4 17.20 26.88 -13.03
CA LEU A 4 16.70 28.06 -13.76
C LEU A 4 15.61 28.88 -13.03
N PHE A 5 15.14 28.42 -11.86
CA PHE A 5 14.03 29.10 -11.13
C PHE A 5 14.47 30.04 -9.99
N GLU A 6 15.76 30.18 -9.74
CA GLU A 6 16.27 30.97 -8.61
C GLU A 6 16.49 32.48 -8.90
N LYS A 7 16.14 32.95 -10.09
CA LYS A 7 16.45 34.33 -10.52
C LYS A 7 15.28 35.23 -10.94
N THR A 8 14.06 34.78 -10.82
CA THR A 8 12.89 35.67 -11.02
C THR A 8 12.10 35.77 -9.74
N GLY A 9 12.30 36.89 -9.04
CA GLY A 9 11.59 37.24 -7.81
C GLY A 9 10.10 37.54 -8.03
N ASP A 10 9.36 36.67 -8.69
CA ASP A 10 7.93 36.79 -8.87
C ASP A 10 7.19 35.87 -7.90
N LYS A 11 6.89 36.41 -6.71
CA LYS A 11 6.12 35.76 -5.64
C LYS A 11 4.63 35.59 -5.98
N SER A 12 4.18 35.91 -7.17
CA SER A 12 2.77 36.05 -7.51
C SER A 12 2.11 34.80 -8.14
N LEU A 13 2.85 33.76 -8.49
CA LEU A 13 2.33 32.58 -9.19
C LEU A 13 2.33 31.26 -8.38
N MET A 14 2.81 31.25 -7.14
CA MET A 14 2.64 30.11 -6.24
C MET A 14 1.29 30.22 -5.52
N PHE A 15 0.21 29.93 -6.21
CA PHE A 15 -1.13 29.86 -5.64
C PHE A 15 -1.17 28.89 -4.44
N GLY A 16 -1.35 29.47 -3.24
CA GLY A 16 -2.09 28.83 -2.13
C GLY A 16 -1.48 27.63 -1.41
N LEU A 17 -0.72 26.76 -2.07
CA LEU A 17 -0.21 25.52 -1.48
C LEU A 17 0.89 25.75 -0.42
N ASN A 18 1.70 26.80 -0.57
CA ASN A 18 2.67 27.20 0.47
C ASN A 18 2.02 27.76 1.74
N LYS A 19 0.71 28.09 1.71
CA LYS A 19 -0.04 28.48 2.90
C LYS A 19 -0.57 27.29 3.69
N LEU A 20 -0.73 26.13 3.06
CA LEU A 20 -1.20 24.90 3.70
C LEU A 20 -0.17 24.28 4.63
N ILE A 21 1.12 24.42 4.31
CA ILE A 21 2.20 23.92 5.16
C ILE A 21 3.29 24.98 5.21
N PRO A 22 3.40 25.72 6.34
CA PRO A 22 4.47 26.70 6.50
C PRO A 22 5.83 26.03 6.35
N SER A 23 6.75 26.67 5.64
CA SER A 23 8.15 26.23 5.51
C SER A 23 8.88 26.11 6.87
N GLU A 24 8.33 26.74 7.91
CA GLU A 24 8.79 26.67 9.29
C GLU A 24 7.67 26.14 10.21
N SER A 25 7.23 24.91 9.99
CA SER A 25 6.36 24.22 10.94
C SER A 25 7.12 23.92 12.23
N LYS A 26 6.43 24.01 13.38
CA LYS A 26 7.01 23.74 14.72
C LYS A 26 6.14 22.76 15.49
N PHE A 27 5.75 21.67 14.85
CA PHE A 27 4.95 20.63 15.50
C PHE A 27 5.82 19.76 16.40
N ALA A 28 5.35 19.51 17.61
CA ALA A 28 6.02 18.66 18.59
C ALA A 28 5.60 17.18 18.42
N PHE A 29 5.97 16.55 17.32
CA PHE A 29 5.59 15.16 16.98
C PHE A 29 5.99 14.15 18.04
N MET A 30 7.17 14.33 18.64
CA MET A 30 7.71 13.38 19.63
C MET A 30 6.98 13.40 20.97
N ASP A 31 6.24 14.45 21.28
CA ASP A 31 5.42 14.51 22.49
C ASP A 31 4.25 13.54 22.44
N TYR A 32 3.70 13.37 21.24
CA TYR A 32 2.57 12.46 20.98
C TYR A 32 3.00 11.02 20.63
N ARG A 33 4.32 10.71 20.57
CA ARG A 33 4.84 9.41 20.13
C ARG A 33 4.21 8.22 20.83
N LYS A 34 3.98 8.29 22.13
CA LYS A 34 3.38 7.19 22.91
C LYS A 34 1.96 6.86 22.46
N ILE A 35 1.15 7.89 22.18
CA ILE A 35 -0.23 7.73 21.73
C ILE A 35 -0.24 7.08 20.34
N PHE A 36 0.57 7.59 19.41
CA PHE A 36 0.62 7.07 18.05
C PHE A 36 1.22 5.67 17.97
N ILE A 37 2.21 5.33 18.80
CA ILE A 37 2.72 3.96 18.93
C ILE A 37 1.63 3.01 19.45
N LEU A 38 0.83 3.41 20.45
CA LEU A 38 -0.30 2.61 20.93
C LEU A 38 -1.36 2.39 19.85
N ILE A 39 -1.70 3.42 19.09
CA ILE A 39 -2.60 3.32 17.93
C ILE A 39 -2.02 2.33 16.91
N SER A 40 -0.73 2.43 16.58
CA SER A 40 -0.08 1.53 15.64
C SER A 40 -0.09 0.07 16.12
N ILE A 41 0.19 -0.17 17.41
CA ILE A 41 0.11 -1.52 18.00
C ILE A 41 -1.33 -2.05 17.89
N PHE A 42 -2.32 -1.25 18.22
CA PHE A 42 -3.74 -1.64 18.09
C PHE A 42 -4.09 -1.97 16.64
N LEU A 43 -3.71 -1.12 15.68
CA LEU A 43 -3.95 -1.36 14.25
C LEU A 43 -3.27 -2.64 13.77
N MET A 44 -2.05 -2.92 14.24
CA MET A 44 -1.31 -4.14 13.93
C MET A 44 -2.01 -5.39 14.48
N ILE A 45 -2.50 -5.34 15.72
CA ILE A 45 -3.26 -6.46 16.32
C ILE A 45 -4.55 -6.72 15.52
N VAL A 46 -5.29 -5.67 15.18
CA VAL A 46 -6.52 -5.78 14.39
C VAL A 46 -6.21 -6.35 13.00
N SER A 47 -5.21 -5.82 12.31
CA SER A 47 -4.82 -6.28 10.97
C SER A 47 -4.38 -7.74 10.98
N THR A 48 -3.53 -8.13 11.93
CA THR A 48 -3.08 -9.52 12.09
C THR A 48 -4.25 -10.45 12.42
N SER A 49 -5.18 -10.02 13.29
CA SER A 49 -6.38 -10.78 13.59
C SER A 49 -7.26 -10.98 12.36
N LEU A 50 -7.49 -9.92 11.57
CA LEU A 50 -8.24 -10.03 10.31
C LEU A 50 -7.58 -11.01 9.34
N LEU A 51 -6.26 -10.95 9.18
CA LEU A 51 -5.52 -11.86 8.31
C LEU A 51 -5.59 -13.32 8.79
N THR A 52 -5.58 -13.55 10.12
CA THR A 52 -5.60 -14.90 10.69
C THR A 52 -7.00 -15.52 10.66
N PHE A 53 -8.03 -14.75 11.03
CA PHE A 53 -9.40 -15.29 11.16
C PHE A 53 -10.20 -15.19 9.86
N ARG A 54 -9.97 -14.18 9.04
CA ARG A 54 -10.73 -13.94 7.82
C ARG A 54 -9.95 -14.29 6.55
N GLY A 55 -8.61 -14.24 6.60
CA GLY A 55 -7.73 -14.45 5.47
C GLY A 55 -7.77 -13.33 4.43
N LEU A 56 -7.06 -13.53 3.34
CA LEU A 56 -7.11 -12.68 2.15
C LEU A 56 -8.12 -13.28 1.16
N ASN A 57 -8.84 -12.41 0.45
CA ASN A 57 -9.68 -12.82 -0.66
C ASN A 57 -8.80 -13.04 -1.91
N LEU A 58 -8.26 -14.25 -2.07
CA LEU A 58 -7.35 -14.56 -3.18
C LEU A 58 -8.09 -14.46 -4.52
N GLY A 59 -7.51 -13.74 -5.47
CA GLY A 59 -7.97 -13.66 -6.85
C GLY A 59 -7.70 -14.94 -7.63
N ILE A 60 -8.28 -15.04 -8.85
CA ILE A 60 -8.08 -16.19 -9.74
C ILE A 60 -6.61 -16.38 -10.15
N ASP A 61 -5.78 -15.36 -10.06
CA ASP A 61 -4.33 -15.45 -10.30
C ASP A 61 -3.67 -16.48 -9.37
N PHE A 62 -4.22 -16.70 -8.17
CA PHE A 62 -3.67 -17.59 -7.15
C PHE A 62 -4.52 -18.82 -6.86
N THR A 63 -5.84 -18.74 -7.09
CA THR A 63 -6.76 -19.88 -6.89
C THR A 63 -7.01 -20.66 -8.16
N GLY A 64 -6.73 -20.07 -9.31
CA GLY A 64 -7.18 -20.60 -10.60
C GLY A 64 -8.68 -20.41 -10.79
N GLY A 65 -9.17 -20.81 -11.96
CA GLY A 65 -10.59 -20.78 -12.29
C GLY A 65 -10.97 -19.69 -13.29
N THR A 66 -12.28 -19.46 -13.41
CA THR A 66 -12.86 -18.47 -14.33
C THR A 66 -13.47 -17.32 -13.54
N LEU A 67 -13.21 -16.10 -13.97
CA LEU A 67 -13.84 -14.89 -13.48
C LEU A 67 -14.68 -14.27 -14.61
N ILE A 68 -15.93 -13.97 -14.33
CA ILE A 68 -16.81 -13.26 -15.25
C ILE A 68 -17.38 -12.05 -14.51
N GLU A 69 -17.12 -10.87 -15.04
CA GLU A 69 -17.69 -9.61 -14.54
C GLU A 69 -18.89 -9.21 -15.39
N ILE A 70 -20.00 -9.00 -14.71
CA ILE A 70 -21.28 -8.64 -15.34
C ILE A 70 -21.82 -7.33 -14.77
N SER A 71 -22.55 -6.60 -15.62
CA SER A 71 -23.39 -5.47 -15.20
C SER A 71 -24.85 -5.90 -15.29
N THR A 72 -25.60 -5.69 -14.20
CA THR A 72 -27.04 -6.01 -14.16
C THR A 72 -27.84 -4.83 -13.60
N ASN A 73 -29.04 -4.64 -14.07
CA ASN A 73 -30.00 -3.66 -13.51
C ASN A 73 -30.81 -4.26 -12.37
N ASN A 74 -30.93 -5.58 -12.33
CA ASN A 74 -31.69 -6.31 -11.34
C ASN A 74 -30.71 -7.04 -10.41
N SER A 75 -30.44 -6.46 -9.25
CA SER A 75 -29.43 -6.96 -8.30
C SER A 75 -29.89 -8.15 -7.47
N ASN A 76 -30.65 -9.09 -8.06
CA ASN A 76 -31.05 -10.31 -7.33
C ASN A 76 -29.93 -11.37 -7.36
N ILE A 77 -28.86 -11.13 -6.58
CA ILE A 77 -27.74 -12.07 -6.43
C ILE A 77 -28.22 -13.47 -6.02
N ALA A 78 -29.29 -13.56 -5.22
CA ALA A 78 -29.84 -14.84 -4.78
C ALA A 78 -30.36 -15.67 -5.97
N GLU A 79 -30.98 -15.03 -6.92
CA GLU A 79 -31.50 -15.66 -8.14
C GLU A 79 -30.34 -16.11 -9.05
N LEU A 80 -29.40 -15.21 -9.35
CA LEU A 80 -28.19 -15.54 -10.11
C LEU A 80 -27.42 -16.71 -9.47
N ARG A 81 -27.29 -16.69 -8.13
CA ARG A 81 -26.67 -17.78 -7.39
C ARG A 81 -27.42 -19.09 -7.57
N SER A 82 -28.75 -19.08 -7.45
CA SER A 82 -29.58 -20.27 -7.63
C SER A 82 -29.42 -20.87 -9.03
N ILE A 83 -29.44 -20.03 -10.07
CA ILE A 83 -29.28 -20.45 -11.47
C ILE A 83 -27.89 -21.09 -11.66
N LEU A 84 -26.84 -20.42 -11.21
CA LEU A 84 -25.48 -20.88 -11.43
C LEU A 84 -25.12 -22.12 -10.58
N SER A 85 -25.55 -22.14 -9.30
CA SER A 85 -25.28 -23.29 -8.40
C SER A 85 -26.06 -24.56 -8.81
N SER A 86 -27.08 -24.46 -9.63
CA SER A 86 -27.77 -25.62 -10.21
C SER A 86 -26.93 -26.36 -11.26
N LYS A 87 -25.88 -25.74 -11.79
CA LYS A 87 -25.09 -26.25 -12.92
C LYS A 87 -23.60 -26.34 -12.60
N PHE A 88 -23.11 -25.60 -11.61
CA PHE A 88 -21.69 -25.55 -11.23
C PHE A 88 -21.56 -25.70 -9.71
N ASP A 89 -20.66 -26.56 -9.27
CA ASP A 89 -20.53 -26.91 -7.83
C ASP A 89 -19.90 -25.76 -7.02
N ASP A 90 -18.88 -25.09 -7.54
CA ASP A 90 -18.12 -24.06 -6.83
C ASP A 90 -18.31 -22.67 -7.45
N VAL A 91 -19.44 -22.04 -7.15
CA VAL A 91 -19.78 -20.69 -7.65
C VAL A 91 -19.71 -19.68 -6.52
N SER A 92 -18.87 -18.67 -6.68
CA SER A 92 -18.84 -17.50 -5.80
C SER A 92 -19.32 -16.26 -6.54
N LEU A 93 -20.31 -15.56 -5.96
CA LEU A 93 -20.81 -14.27 -6.45
C LEU A 93 -20.49 -13.19 -5.43
N GLN A 94 -19.89 -12.11 -5.91
CA GLN A 94 -19.55 -10.95 -5.10
C GLN A 94 -20.02 -9.68 -5.78
N GLU A 95 -20.75 -8.81 -5.04
CA GLU A 95 -21.01 -7.44 -5.50
C GLU A 95 -19.73 -6.61 -5.42
N PHE A 96 -19.53 -5.79 -6.44
CA PHE A 96 -18.37 -4.92 -6.49
C PHE A 96 -18.78 -3.49 -6.87
N GLY A 97 -18.33 -2.55 -6.06
CA GLY A 97 -18.60 -1.12 -6.29
C GLY A 97 -20.08 -0.74 -6.10
N ASN A 98 -20.69 -0.20 -7.13
CA ASN A 98 -22.12 0.06 -7.14
C ASN A 98 -22.87 -1.27 -7.32
N SER A 99 -24.02 -1.43 -6.67
CA SER A 99 -24.87 -2.63 -6.65
C SER A 99 -25.27 -3.22 -8.03
N LYS A 100 -24.71 -2.69 -9.11
CA LYS A 100 -24.94 -3.10 -10.49
C LYS A 100 -23.82 -3.97 -11.09
N THR A 101 -22.70 -4.11 -10.44
CA THR A 101 -21.59 -4.95 -10.92
C THR A 101 -21.44 -6.18 -10.04
N ILE A 102 -21.49 -7.36 -10.65
CA ILE A 102 -21.32 -8.64 -9.97
C ILE A 102 -20.15 -9.37 -10.59
N ILE A 103 -19.26 -9.87 -9.73
CA ILE A 103 -18.17 -10.76 -10.10
C ILE A 103 -18.60 -12.19 -9.79
N ILE A 104 -18.61 -13.01 -10.83
CA ILE A 104 -18.86 -14.46 -10.77
C ILE A 104 -17.52 -15.16 -10.88
N ARG A 105 -17.20 -16.01 -9.89
CA ARG A 105 -16.03 -16.87 -9.93
C ARG A 105 -16.44 -18.32 -9.91
N LEU A 106 -15.83 -19.10 -10.80
CA LEU A 106 -16.01 -20.52 -10.92
C LEU A 106 -14.64 -21.17 -10.71
N GLN A 107 -14.55 -22.06 -9.73
CA GLN A 107 -13.32 -22.81 -9.43
C GLN A 107 -13.36 -24.18 -10.13
N ASN A 108 -12.22 -24.88 -10.14
CA ASN A 108 -12.08 -26.26 -10.62
C ASN A 108 -12.47 -26.54 -12.08
N ILE A 109 -12.21 -25.58 -13.00
CA ILE A 109 -12.45 -25.79 -14.43
C ILE A 109 -11.16 -26.21 -15.12
N SER A 110 -11.21 -27.28 -15.92
CA SER A 110 -10.07 -27.72 -16.73
C SER A 110 -9.79 -26.75 -17.89
N ASN A 111 -8.53 -26.68 -18.32
CA ASN A 111 -8.09 -25.78 -19.40
C ASN A 111 -8.88 -25.99 -20.70
N THR A 112 -9.34 -27.19 -20.96
CA THR A 112 -10.10 -27.59 -22.18
C THR A 112 -11.57 -27.16 -22.14
N GLU A 113 -12.14 -26.96 -20.94
CA GLU A 113 -13.54 -26.63 -20.73
C GLU A 113 -13.79 -25.15 -20.45
N SER A 114 -12.73 -24.34 -20.33
CA SER A 114 -12.84 -22.94 -19.88
C SER A 114 -13.67 -22.05 -20.79
N ILE A 115 -13.46 -22.13 -22.11
CA ILE A 115 -14.21 -21.32 -23.09
C ILE A 115 -15.68 -21.79 -23.16
N GLU A 116 -15.88 -23.10 -23.11
CA GLU A 116 -17.23 -23.69 -23.13
C GLU A 116 -17.99 -23.31 -21.85
N THR A 117 -17.33 -23.31 -20.71
CA THR A 117 -17.92 -22.89 -19.44
C THR A 117 -18.29 -21.41 -19.45
N ILE A 118 -17.42 -20.54 -19.96
CA ILE A 118 -17.72 -19.11 -20.10
C ILE A 118 -18.97 -18.92 -20.99
N ASN A 119 -19.04 -19.64 -22.11
CA ASN A 119 -20.18 -19.57 -23.01
C ASN A 119 -21.47 -20.12 -22.38
N LYS A 120 -21.39 -21.24 -21.66
CA LYS A 120 -22.53 -21.80 -20.90
C LYS A 120 -23.04 -20.83 -19.83
N VAL A 121 -22.12 -20.18 -19.08
CA VAL A 121 -22.51 -19.19 -18.08
C VAL A 121 -23.19 -18.00 -18.77
N LYS A 122 -22.61 -17.48 -19.84
CA LYS A 122 -23.19 -16.36 -20.60
C LYS A 122 -24.60 -16.68 -21.14
N GLU A 123 -24.80 -17.89 -21.62
CA GLU A 123 -26.12 -18.35 -22.09
C GLU A 123 -27.13 -18.44 -20.96
N LEU A 124 -26.75 -19.01 -19.81
CA LEU A 124 -27.65 -19.21 -18.65
C LEU A 124 -28.14 -17.90 -18.04
N ILE A 125 -27.31 -16.85 -18.03
CA ILE A 125 -27.63 -15.59 -17.37
C ILE A 125 -27.89 -14.43 -18.37
N SER A 126 -27.96 -14.71 -19.67
CA SER A 126 -28.15 -13.69 -20.73
C SER A 126 -29.33 -12.79 -20.50
N ASN A 127 -30.43 -13.31 -19.93
CA ASN A 127 -31.66 -12.56 -19.67
C ASN A 127 -31.57 -11.62 -18.45
N GLU A 128 -30.63 -11.89 -17.52
CA GLU A 128 -30.48 -11.16 -16.26
C GLU A 128 -29.34 -10.12 -16.31
N VAL A 129 -28.56 -10.11 -17.41
CA VAL A 129 -27.33 -9.35 -17.55
C VAL A 129 -27.46 -8.31 -18.66
N ASN A 130 -27.14 -7.06 -18.34
CA ASN A 130 -27.10 -5.99 -19.33
C ASN A 130 -25.85 -6.04 -20.20
N GLU A 131 -24.71 -6.36 -19.57
CA GLU A 131 -23.40 -6.33 -20.21
C GLU A 131 -22.44 -7.30 -19.53
N PHE A 132 -21.70 -8.07 -20.35
CA PHE A 132 -20.53 -8.85 -19.92
C PHE A 132 -19.29 -7.99 -20.11
N ARG A 133 -18.71 -7.50 -19.02
CA ARG A 133 -17.57 -6.56 -19.05
C ARG A 133 -16.23 -7.25 -19.22
N ARG A 134 -16.04 -8.37 -18.50
CA ARG A 134 -14.77 -9.07 -18.45
C ARG A 134 -14.99 -10.56 -18.29
N SER A 135 -14.17 -11.36 -18.96
CA SER A 135 -14.11 -12.79 -18.76
C SER A 135 -12.64 -13.21 -18.79
N GLU A 136 -12.18 -13.83 -17.72
CA GLU A 136 -10.78 -14.27 -17.56
C GLU A 136 -10.75 -15.70 -17.06
N PHE A 137 -9.69 -16.41 -17.44
CA PHE A 137 -9.42 -17.76 -17.02
C PHE A 137 -7.95 -17.93 -16.67
N VAL A 138 -7.68 -18.56 -15.53
CA VAL A 138 -6.33 -18.96 -15.10
C VAL A 138 -6.33 -20.44 -14.76
N GLY A 139 -5.53 -21.21 -15.46
CA GLY A 139 -5.40 -22.65 -15.18
C GLY A 139 -4.69 -22.93 -13.84
N PRO A 140 -5.00 -24.07 -13.18
CA PRO A 140 -4.46 -24.41 -11.84
C PRO A 140 -2.94 -24.46 -11.79
N THR A 141 -2.28 -24.94 -12.83
CA THR A 141 -0.81 -25.00 -12.92
C THR A 141 -0.21 -23.59 -12.96
N ILE A 142 -0.82 -22.69 -13.74
CA ILE A 142 -0.37 -21.31 -13.88
C ILE A 142 -0.56 -20.55 -12.57
N SER A 143 -1.71 -20.72 -11.90
CA SER A 143 -2.00 -20.01 -10.64
C SER A 143 -1.04 -20.39 -9.52
N SER A 144 -0.68 -21.68 -9.40
CA SER A 144 0.31 -22.12 -8.41
C SER A 144 1.72 -21.56 -8.70
N GLU A 145 2.10 -21.48 -9.96
CA GLU A 145 3.38 -20.89 -10.38
C GLU A 145 3.40 -19.38 -10.09
N LEU A 146 2.31 -18.67 -10.39
CA LEU A 146 2.19 -17.24 -10.13
C LEU A 146 2.25 -16.92 -8.63
N LEU A 147 1.61 -17.73 -7.78
CA LEU A 147 1.69 -17.57 -6.33
C LEU A 147 3.15 -17.71 -5.85
N PHE A 148 3.83 -18.75 -6.28
CA PHE A 148 5.22 -19.00 -5.90
C PHE A 148 6.15 -17.87 -6.37
N LYS A 149 6.05 -17.46 -7.63
CA LYS A 149 6.82 -16.35 -8.20
C LYS A 149 6.50 -15.01 -7.53
N GLY A 150 5.23 -14.78 -7.18
CA GLY A 150 4.82 -13.59 -6.45
C GLY A 150 5.44 -13.50 -5.05
N LEU A 151 5.44 -14.62 -4.30
CA LEU A 151 6.10 -14.70 -2.99
C LEU A 151 7.62 -14.50 -3.09
N GLN A 152 8.25 -15.11 -4.13
CA GLN A 152 9.67 -14.88 -4.40
C GLN A 152 9.96 -13.41 -4.69
N ALA A 153 9.16 -12.75 -5.54
CA ALA A 153 9.34 -11.35 -5.88
C ALA A 153 9.26 -10.44 -4.64
N ILE A 154 8.27 -10.65 -3.77
CA ILE A 154 8.16 -9.93 -2.50
C ILE A 154 9.41 -10.17 -1.64
N SER A 155 9.81 -11.42 -1.46
CA SER A 155 10.95 -11.78 -0.61
C SER A 155 12.26 -11.16 -1.11
N PHE A 156 12.55 -11.25 -2.40
CA PHE A 156 13.75 -10.66 -2.99
C PHE A 156 13.73 -9.14 -2.95
N ALA A 157 12.58 -8.51 -3.22
CA ALA A 157 12.48 -7.06 -3.16
C ALA A 157 12.68 -6.54 -1.73
N LEU A 158 12.02 -7.15 -0.73
CA LEU A 158 12.21 -6.79 0.67
C LEU A 158 13.67 -6.98 1.11
N LEU A 159 14.30 -8.09 0.71
CA LEU A 159 15.72 -8.34 1.00
C LEU A 159 16.62 -7.27 0.36
N ALA A 160 16.39 -6.92 -0.90
CA ALA A 160 17.15 -5.88 -1.59
C ALA A 160 17.01 -4.51 -0.90
N ILE A 161 15.79 -4.18 -0.48
CA ILE A 161 15.51 -2.96 0.29
C ILE A 161 16.26 -2.97 1.64
N LEU A 162 16.25 -4.08 2.35
CA LEU A 162 16.97 -4.22 3.62
C LEU A 162 18.48 -4.06 3.45
N ILE A 163 19.05 -4.70 2.44
CA ILE A 163 20.47 -4.56 2.10
C ILE A 163 20.80 -3.11 1.76
N TYR A 164 19.97 -2.44 0.93
CA TYR A 164 20.16 -1.03 0.59
C TYR A 164 20.19 -0.13 1.83
N ILE A 165 19.22 -0.30 2.74
CA ILE A 165 19.16 0.50 3.98
C ILE A 165 20.36 0.22 4.86
N TRP A 166 20.78 -1.04 5.01
CA TRP A 166 21.93 -1.40 5.81
C TRP A 166 23.24 -0.84 5.26
N LEU A 167 23.40 -0.81 3.95
CA LEU A 167 24.57 -0.19 3.32
C LEU A 167 24.54 1.35 3.38
N ARG A 168 23.35 1.95 3.44
CA ARG A 168 23.18 3.42 3.40
C ARG A 168 23.21 4.08 4.77
N PHE A 169 22.76 3.37 5.80
CA PHE A 169 22.57 3.88 7.16
C PHE A 169 23.17 2.96 8.22
N GLU A 170 23.40 3.51 9.41
CA GLU A 170 23.70 2.71 10.59
C GLU A 170 22.52 1.78 10.93
N TRP A 171 22.81 0.63 11.55
CA TRP A 171 21.85 -0.44 11.80
C TRP A 171 20.58 0.00 12.56
N GLN A 172 20.68 1.03 13.42
CA GLN A 172 19.55 1.56 14.18
C GLN A 172 18.48 2.19 13.26
N PHE A 173 18.91 2.93 12.24
CA PHE A 173 18.02 3.50 11.21
C PHE A 173 17.41 2.37 10.37
N GLY A 174 18.23 1.36 10.04
CA GLY A 174 17.76 0.16 9.36
C GLY A 174 16.63 -0.53 10.09
N PHE A 175 16.81 -0.73 11.41
CA PHE A 175 15.79 -1.35 12.24
C PHE A 175 14.48 -0.53 12.26
N GLY A 176 14.57 0.79 12.43
CA GLY A 176 13.39 1.68 12.38
C GLY A 176 12.63 1.60 11.06
N ALA A 177 13.36 1.58 9.93
CA ALA A 177 12.76 1.45 8.60
C ALA A 177 12.07 0.09 8.41
N VAL A 178 12.68 -1.01 8.88
CA VAL A 178 12.09 -2.36 8.81
C VAL A 178 10.80 -2.46 9.59
N VAL A 179 10.78 -1.92 10.81
CA VAL A 179 9.58 -1.92 11.67
C VAL A 179 8.45 -1.13 11.00
N ALA A 180 8.75 0.05 10.45
CA ALA A 180 7.78 0.86 9.74
C ALA A 180 7.26 0.15 8.49
N LEU A 181 8.15 -0.45 7.69
CA LEU A 181 7.77 -1.20 6.48
C LEU A 181 6.88 -2.41 6.80
N ALA A 182 7.25 -3.20 7.83
CA ALA A 182 6.45 -4.33 8.26
C ALA A 182 5.05 -3.88 8.71
N HIS A 183 4.97 -2.77 9.46
CA HIS A 183 3.71 -2.16 9.85
C HIS A 183 2.87 -1.80 8.63
N ASP A 184 3.42 -1.12 7.63
CA ASP A 184 2.68 -0.63 6.47
C ASP A 184 2.14 -1.78 5.61
N VAL A 185 2.96 -2.80 5.40
CA VAL A 185 2.55 -4.00 4.63
C VAL A 185 1.45 -4.76 5.36
N ILE A 186 1.62 -5.06 6.66
CA ILE A 186 0.63 -5.82 7.44
C ILE A 186 -0.68 -5.03 7.56
N PHE A 187 -0.60 -3.72 7.80
CA PHE A 187 -1.79 -2.87 7.85
C PHE A 187 -2.53 -2.85 6.51
N THR A 188 -1.83 -2.67 5.40
CA THR A 188 -2.44 -2.68 4.06
C THR A 188 -3.10 -4.01 3.76
N LEU A 189 -2.44 -5.14 4.05
CA LEU A 189 -3.04 -6.47 3.90
C LEU A 189 -4.28 -6.65 4.79
N GLY A 190 -4.25 -6.16 6.04
CA GLY A 190 -5.39 -6.16 6.95
C GLY A 190 -6.59 -5.39 6.41
N VAL A 191 -6.34 -4.23 5.79
CA VAL A 191 -7.39 -3.42 5.14
C VAL A 191 -7.96 -4.13 3.92
N LEU A 192 -7.13 -4.75 3.07
CA LEU A 192 -7.60 -5.56 1.94
C LEU A 192 -8.50 -6.72 2.41
N SER A 193 -8.11 -7.41 3.50
CA SER A 193 -8.92 -8.45 4.12
C SER A 193 -10.25 -7.92 4.65
N LEU A 194 -10.23 -6.74 5.32
CA LEU A 194 -11.42 -6.11 5.90
C LEU A 194 -12.47 -5.80 4.83
N PHE A 195 -12.05 -5.22 3.71
CA PHE A 195 -12.94 -4.82 2.61
C PHE A 195 -13.18 -5.94 1.58
N LYS A 196 -12.61 -7.12 1.80
CA LYS A 196 -12.68 -8.25 0.86
C LYS A 196 -12.24 -7.89 -0.56
N ILE A 197 -11.25 -7.01 -0.66
CA ILE A 197 -10.65 -6.65 -1.95
C ILE A 197 -9.85 -7.84 -2.47
N ASP A 198 -9.96 -8.10 -3.77
CA ASP A 198 -9.25 -9.20 -4.41
C ASP A 198 -7.74 -9.01 -4.31
N PHE A 199 -7.09 -10.01 -3.72
CA PHE A 199 -5.64 -10.09 -3.68
C PHE A 199 -5.16 -10.82 -4.93
N SER A 200 -4.65 -10.05 -5.88
CA SER A 200 -4.20 -10.49 -7.22
C SER A 200 -2.72 -10.15 -7.43
N LEU A 201 -2.18 -10.44 -8.61
CA LEU A 201 -0.83 -10.00 -8.99
C LEU A 201 -0.68 -8.49 -8.92
N SER A 202 -1.73 -7.73 -9.25
CA SER A 202 -1.72 -6.26 -9.11
C SER A 202 -1.59 -5.83 -7.65
N SER A 203 -2.14 -6.60 -6.70
CA SER A 203 -1.98 -6.33 -5.26
C SER A 203 -0.54 -6.58 -4.79
N ILE A 204 0.15 -7.60 -5.33
CA ILE A 204 1.58 -7.82 -5.08
C ILE A 204 2.40 -6.62 -5.59
N ALA A 205 2.13 -6.16 -6.81
CA ALA A 205 2.79 -4.98 -7.37
C ALA A 205 2.55 -3.73 -6.51
N ALA A 206 1.32 -3.56 -5.96
CA ALA A 206 1.02 -2.48 -5.04
C ALA A 206 1.86 -2.58 -3.75
N ILE A 207 1.97 -3.75 -3.12
CA ILE A 207 2.77 -3.95 -1.90
C ILE A 207 4.24 -3.62 -2.14
N LEU A 208 4.81 -4.07 -3.25
CA LEU A 208 6.19 -3.75 -3.61
C LEU A 208 6.40 -2.25 -3.83
N THR A 209 5.43 -1.60 -4.46
CA THR A 209 5.46 -0.14 -4.68
C THR A 209 5.30 0.63 -3.36
N ILE A 210 4.40 0.20 -2.47
CA ILE A 210 4.23 0.76 -1.12
C ILE A 210 5.52 0.65 -0.32
N ALA A 211 6.19 -0.50 -0.37
CA ALA A 211 7.47 -0.71 0.30
C ALA A 211 8.52 0.30 -0.15
N GLY A 212 8.66 0.52 -1.46
CA GLY A 212 9.57 1.53 -2.00
C GLY A 212 9.17 2.96 -1.63
N TYR A 213 7.86 3.26 -1.64
CA TYR A 213 7.35 4.58 -1.30
C TYR A 213 7.55 4.93 0.18
N SER A 214 7.19 4.03 1.10
CA SER A 214 7.33 4.22 2.55
C SER A 214 8.79 4.43 2.96
N ILE A 215 9.69 3.65 2.36
CA ILE A 215 11.12 3.79 2.62
C ILE A 215 11.67 5.12 2.13
N ASN A 216 11.22 5.64 0.99
CA ASN A 216 11.69 6.92 0.48
C ASN A 216 11.44 8.05 1.48
N ASP A 217 10.28 8.11 2.13
CA ASP A 217 9.98 9.12 3.14
C ASP A 217 10.84 8.93 4.40
N SER A 218 11.00 7.69 4.87
CA SER A 218 11.85 7.36 6.02
C SER A 218 13.31 7.76 5.77
N VAL A 219 13.87 7.47 4.59
CA VAL A 219 15.24 7.83 4.19
C VAL A 219 15.45 9.34 4.22
N VAL A 220 14.49 10.12 3.72
CA VAL A 220 14.57 11.60 3.73
C VAL A 220 14.64 12.14 5.16
N ILE A 221 13.80 11.62 6.06
CA ILE A 221 13.80 12.03 7.47
C ILE A 221 15.09 11.59 8.14
N PHE A 222 15.58 10.38 7.89
CA PHE A 222 16.80 9.84 8.47
C PHE A 222 18.05 10.62 8.04
N ASP A 223 18.16 10.97 6.76
CA ASP A 223 19.25 11.83 6.29
C ASP A 223 19.24 13.20 7.00
N ARG A 224 18.03 13.77 7.20
CA ARG A 224 17.89 15.03 7.92
C ARG A 224 18.22 14.90 9.41
N ILE A 225 17.85 13.78 10.04
CA ILE A 225 18.25 13.49 11.43
C ILE A 225 19.77 13.40 11.53
N ARG A 226 20.44 12.68 10.63
CA ARG A 226 21.93 12.57 10.61
C ARG A 226 22.60 13.93 10.43
N GLU A 227 22.08 14.77 9.54
CA GLU A 227 22.58 16.14 9.37
C GLU A 227 22.43 16.96 10.67
N ASN A 228 21.25 16.90 11.29
CA ASN A 228 20.97 17.64 12.52
C ASN A 228 21.74 17.10 13.73
N LEU A 229 22.01 15.79 13.82
CA LEU A 229 22.86 15.21 14.86
C LEU A 229 24.29 15.76 14.81
N ARG A 230 24.83 16.02 13.61
CA ARG A 230 26.17 16.64 13.45
C ARG A 230 26.14 18.13 13.81
N LYS A 231 25.02 18.82 13.51
CA LYS A 231 24.89 20.26 13.73
C LYS A 231 24.56 20.62 15.19
N TYR A 232 23.67 19.87 15.84
CA TYR A 232 23.13 20.16 17.16
C TYR A 232 23.58 19.16 18.22
N LYS A 233 24.85 19.24 18.63
CA LYS A 233 25.47 18.27 19.55
C LYS A 233 24.87 18.23 20.96
N LYS A 234 24.29 19.34 21.43
CA LYS A 234 23.78 19.50 22.81
C LYS A 234 22.26 19.38 22.94
N LEU A 235 21.54 19.33 21.81
CA LEU A 235 20.07 19.30 21.82
C LEU A 235 19.60 17.90 22.25
N GLU A 236 18.51 17.82 23.01
CA GLU A 236 17.89 16.53 23.34
C GLU A 236 17.37 15.83 22.09
N LEU A 237 17.43 14.49 22.06
CA LEU A 237 17.03 13.71 20.88
C LEU A 237 15.57 13.94 20.43
N PRO A 238 14.57 14.03 21.33
CA PRO A 238 13.19 14.32 20.92
C PRO A 238 13.05 15.67 20.20
N ASP A 239 13.72 16.72 20.69
CA ASP A 239 13.68 18.04 20.07
C ASP A 239 14.39 18.05 18.71
N LEU A 240 15.54 17.40 18.62
CA LEU A 240 16.26 17.24 17.37
C LEU A 240 15.43 16.49 16.33
N PHE A 241 14.70 15.45 16.75
CA PHE A 241 13.80 14.71 15.85
C PHE A 241 12.60 15.55 15.42
N ASN A 242 12.02 16.35 16.32
CA ASN A 242 10.98 17.32 15.97
C ASN A 242 11.46 18.31 14.89
N ILE A 243 12.65 18.88 15.06
CA ILE A 243 13.26 19.77 14.06
C ILE A 243 13.45 19.05 12.73
N SER A 244 13.98 17.82 12.76
CA SER A 244 14.26 17.05 11.54
C SER A 244 12.99 16.71 10.75
N ILE A 245 11.93 16.27 11.44
CA ILE A 245 10.63 15.99 10.82
C ILE A 245 10.04 17.28 10.24
N ASN A 246 10.01 18.38 11.00
CA ASN A 246 9.46 19.64 10.52
C ASN A 246 10.19 20.17 9.27
N ASN A 247 11.51 19.99 9.20
CA ASN A 247 12.32 20.39 8.05
C ASN A 247 12.00 19.60 6.77
N THR A 248 11.48 18.38 6.88
CA THR A 248 11.14 17.52 5.75
C THR A 248 9.64 17.43 5.49
N LEU A 249 8.81 17.92 6.44
CA LEU A 249 7.37 17.76 6.45
C LEU A 249 6.70 18.26 5.17
N SER A 250 7.06 19.46 4.71
CA SER A 250 6.48 20.07 3.50
C SER A 250 6.73 19.17 2.27
N ARG A 251 7.94 18.61 2.13
CA ARG A 251 8.27 17.71 1.04
C ARG A 251 7.45 16.42 1.14
N THR A 252 7.43 15.77 2.30
CA THR A 252 6.71 14.50 2.52
C THR A 252 5.20 14.67 2.26
N ILE A 253 4.58 15.72 2.76
CA ILE A 253 3.15 15.97 2.52
C ILE A 253 2.87 16.27 1.06
N MET A 254 3.71 17.07 0.38
CA MET A 254 3.51 17.39 -1.03
C MET A 254 3.64 16.15 -1.92
N THR A 255 4.63 15.29 -1.67
CA THR A 255 4.77 14.02 -2.41
C THR A 255 3.59 13.10 -2.16
N SER A 256 3.11 12.99 -0.93
CA SER A 256 1.95 12.16 -0.59
C SER A 256 0.67 12.69 -1.22
N ILE A 257 0.40 13.99 -1.15
CA ILE A 257 -0.79 14.59 -1.77
C ILE A 257 -0.80 14.41 -3.29
N THR A 258 0.31 14.69 -3.96
CA THR A 258 0.40 14.54 -5.43
C THR A 258 0.19 13.09 -5.86
N THR A 259 0.76 12.14 -5.12
CA THR A 259 0.58 10.70 -5.37
C THR A 259 -0.86 10.28 -5.08
N LEU A 260 -1.46 10.72 -3.97
CA LEU A 260 -2.85 10.43 -3.64
C LEU A 260 -3.83 10.99 -4.67
N LEU A 261 -3.58 12.18 -5.21
CA LEU A 261 -4.40 12.74 -6.29
C LEU A 261 -4.35 11.85 -7.54
N ALA A 262 -3.16 11.45 -7.98
CA ALA A 262 -3.00 10.57 -9.13
C ALA A 262 -3.68 9.21 -8.90
N LEU A 263 -3.49 8.61 -7.72
CA LEU A 263 -4.09 7.33 -7.34
C LEU A 263 -5.62 7.42 -7.21
N SER A 264 -6.14 8.55 -6.71
CA SER A 264 -7.59 8.79 -6.63
C SER A 264 -8.21 8.90 -8.02
N CYS A 265 -7.56 9.58 -8.96
CA CYS A 265 -8.00 9.59 -10.36
C CYS A 265 -7.97 8.16 -10.94
N LEU A 266 -6.91 7.40 -10.67
CA LEU A 266 -6.79 6.02 -11.12
C LEU A 266 -7.88 5.12 -10.50
N PHE A 267 -8.19 5.31 -9.22
CA PHE A 267 -9.27 4.57 -8.53
C PHE A 267 -10.65 4.87 -9.10
N ILE A 268 -10.93 6.14 -9.44
CA ILE A 268 -12.23 6.58 -9.94
C ILE A 268 -12.42 6.20 -11.43
N PHE A 269 -11.39 6.40 -12.25
CA PHE A 269 -11.48 6.32 -13.70
C PHE A 269 -10.75 5.12 -14.33
N GLY A 270 -9.91 4.39 -13.56
CA GLY A 270 -9.02 3.34 -14.06
C GLY A 270 -9.69 2.00 -14.40
N GLY A 271 -11.01 1.87 -14.17
CA GLY A 271 -11.72 0.61 -14.40
C GLY A 271 -11.49 -0.44 -13.30
N GLU A 272 -12.25 -1.53 -13.34
CA GLU A 272 -12.33 -2.51 -12.24
C GLU A 272 -11.02 -3.30 -12.03
N VAL A 273 -10.25 -3.55 -13.08
CA VAL A 273 -8.99 -4.30 -13.02
C VAL A 273 -7.93 -3.58 -12.17
N ILE A 274 -7.91 -2.25 -12.24
CA ILE A 274 -6.88 -1.42 -11.60
C ILE A 274 -7.31 -0.96 -10.20
N LYS A 275 -8.60 -0.98 -9.90
CA LYS A 275 -9.13 -0.53 -8.60
C LYS A 275 -8.48 -1.20 -7.38
N PRO A 276 -8.26 -2.54 -7.34
CA PRO A 276 -7.59 -3.17 -6.21
C PRO A 276 -6.18 -2.63 -5.98
N PHE A 277 -5.41 -2.43 -7.07
CA PHE A 277 -4.10 -1.81 -7.03
C PHE A 277 -4.15 -0.39 -6.49
N ALA A 278 -5.02 0.46 -7.09
CA ALA A 278 -5.15 1.86 -6.71
C ALA A 278 -5.60 2.01 -5.26
N PHE A 279 -6.56 1.19 -4.80
CA PHE A 279 -7.02 1.16 -3.43
C PHE A 279 -5.90 0.79 -2.45
N ALA A 280 -5.17 -0.31 -2.72
CA ALA A 280 -4.04 -0.73 -1.90
C ALA A 280 -2.99 0.38 -1.80
N MET A 281 -2.65 1.01 -2.94
CA MET A 281 -1.69 2.11 -3.01
C MET A 281 -2.15 3.35 -2.23
N ILE A 282 -3.42 3.74 -2.29
CA ILE A 282 -3.97 4.87 -1.51
C ILE A 282 -3.76 4.61 -0.02
N ILE A 283 -4.17 3.42 0.47
CA ILE A 283 -3.99 3.03 1.86
C ILE A 283 -2.49 3.01 2.23
N GLY A 284 -1.67 2.42 1.37
CA GLY A 284 -0.23 2.31 1.59
C GLY A 284 0.49 3.65 1.66
N VAL A 285 0.13 4.62 0.81
CA VAL A 285 0.71 5.99 0.85
C VAL A 285 0.32 6.71 2.13
N ILE A 286 -0.95 6.63 2.56
CA ILE A 286 -1.43 7.26 3.79
C ILE A 286 -0.68 6.67 5.00
N ILE A 287 -0.66 5.35 5.11
CA ILE A 287 -0.06 4.69 6.27
C ILE A 287 1.47 4.79 6.27
N GLY A 288 2.12 4.78 5.10
CA GLY A 288 3.56 4.95 4.95
C GLY A 288 4.03 6.36 5.33
N THR A 289 3.26 7.38 4.97
CA THR A 289 3.52 8.75 5.43
C THR A 289 3.38 8.87 6.95
N TYR A 290 2.37 8.22 7.54
CA TYR A 290 2.19 8.16 8.98
C TYR A 290 3.33 7.40 9.67
N SER A 291 3.70 6.22 9.18
CA SER A 291 4.67 5.33 9.82
C SER A 291 6.10 5.90 9.78
N SER A 292 6.47 6.61 8.72
CA SER A 292 7.77 7.28 8.62
C SER A 292 7.98 8.30 9.75
N ILE A 293 6.93 8.99 10.19
CA ILE A 293 6.97 10.00 11.25
C ILE A 293 6.79 9.37 12.64
N PHE A 294 5.78 8.50 12.80
CA PHE A 294 5.33 8.05 14.13
C PHE A 294 5.80 6.65 14.53
N ILE A 295 6.47 5.92 13.62
CA ILE A 295 7.05 4.60 13.91
C ILE A 295 8.55 4.60 13.66
N ALA A 296 8.98 4.93 12.43
CA ALA A 296 10.40 4.86 12.06
C ALA A 296 11.27 5.76 12.94
N VAL A 297 10.89 7.03 13.11
CA VAL A 297 11.67 7.99 13.91
C VAL A 297 11.63 7.70 15.42
N PRO A 298 10.46 7.48 16.06
CA PRO A 298 10.43 7.16 17.48
C PRO A 298 11.18 5.87 17.83
N THR A 299 11.27 4.91 16.93
CA THR A 299 12.02 3.67 17.13
C THR A 299 13.52 3.97 17.38
N LEU A 300 14.07 5.04 16.79
CA LEU A 300 15.45 5.46 17.01
C LEU A 300 15.70 5.91 18.47
N LEU A 301 14.68 6.42 19.17
CA LEU A 301 14.82 6.83 20.58
C LEU A 301 15.08 5.64 21.50
N ILE A 302 14.66 4.42 21.13
CA ILE A 302 14.89 3.20 21.90
C ILE A 302 16.39 2.94 22.02
N PHE A 303 17.14 3.23 20.98
CA PHE A 303 18.59 2.99 20.91
C PHE A 303 19.42 4.15 21.46
N LYS A 304 18.79 5.27 21.87
CA LYS A 304 19.48 6.50 22.33
C LYS A 304 20.63 6.90 21.41
N PHE A 305 20.43 6.74 20.11
CA PHE A 305 21.47 6.85 19.11
C PHE A 305 22.03 8.28 19.06
N ARG A 306 23.31 8.41 19.45
CA ARG A 306 24.18 9.53 19.07
C ARG A 306 25.44 8.94 18.45
N PRO A 307 25.88 9.38 17.28
CA PRO A 307 27.20 9.00 16.76
C PRO A 307 28.25 9.31 17.84
N GLN A 308 29.09 8.36 18.13
CA GLN A 308 30.31 8.63 18.96
C GLN A 308 31.12 9.70 18.20
N GLU A 309 31.59 10.70 18.89
CA GLU A 309 32.58 11.62 18.33
C GLU A 309 33.77 10.76 17.91
N GLU A 310 34.14 10.76 16.64
CA GLU A 310 35.47 10.38 16.24
C GLU A 310 36.39 11.32 16.99
N ASP A 311 37.15 10.75 17.92
CA ASP A 311 38.13 11.46 18.72
C ASP A 311 39.25 11.94 17.78
N ASN A 312 39.05 13.15 17.23
CA ASN A 312 40.05 13.84 16.41
C ASN A 312 41.24 14.32 17.26
N SER A 313 41.56 13.64 18.39
CA SER A 313 42.74 13.93 19.21
C SER A 313 44.03 13.32 18.66
N LEU A 314 44.03 12.81 17.42
CA LEU A 314 45.19 12.24 16.75
C LEU A 314 45.62 12.99 15.46
N ILE A 315 45.56 14.32 15.45
CA ILE A 315 46.28 15.13 14.46
C ILE A 315 47.00 16.26 15.20
#